data_3317949c5b668e12cd264ed2c3f90449
#
_entry.id   3317949c5b668e12cd264ed2c3f90449
#
_cell.length_a   1.000
_cell.length_b   1.000
_cell.length_c   1.000
_cell.angle_alpha   90.00
_cell.angle_beta   90.00
_cell.angle_gamma   90.00
#
_symmetry.space_group_name_H-M   'P 1'
#
loop_
_entity.id
_entity.type
_entity.pdbx_description
1 polymer ?
#
loop_
_entity_poly.entity_id
_entity_poly.type
_entity_poly.pdbx_seq_one_letter_code
_entity_poly.pdbx_strand_id
1 'polypeptide(L)'
;MTLSAVVFAPHPPLLLRANAGLVDVGAPLRRECLGALTAAADRGADRVVLLTGRDERSGERPRSTAAPLGVRVGRELLSLAGIGAPIEVVTVGRAADGPAVETAAAGVRERCAGSDRVLLLVLGDGSARRDTDSPGLPDERALAYDAALLAALARADAPALARLDADGRDEELLIAGRAALQVAGRVVAGAAPDLVPTPCGAAFVDGFSVAYAVGWWSCVPGSHAVAQPGRPGADVEAVGGASREGRGCGGGPEGWVP
;
A
#
# COMPACT_ATOMS: atom_id res chain seq x y z
N MET A 1 -11.42 1.61 15.04
CA MET A 1 -11.05 1.34 13.65
C MET A 1 -10.42 -0.05 13.62
N THR A 2 -10.94 -0.96 12.80
CA THR A 2 -10.53 -2.35 12.79
C THR A 2 -9.81 -2.68 11.47
N LEU A 3 -8.81 -1.87 11.15
CA LEU A 3 -7.93 -2.10 10.01
C LEU A 3 -7.07 -3.35 10.30
N SER A 4 -7.23 -4.41 9.50
CA SER A 4 -6.46 -5.66 9.65
C SER A 4 -5.17 -5.64 8.85
N ALA A 5 -5.22 -5.04 7.66
CA ALA A 5 -4.07 -4.89 6.79
C ALA A 5 -4.23 -3.71 5.82
N VAL A 6 -3.10 -3.21 5.33
CA VAL A 6 -3.02 -2.27 4.21
C VAL A 6 -2.18 -2.90 3.12
N VAL A 7 -2.70 -2.97 1.90
CA VAL A 7 -1.95 -3.43 0.72
C VAL A 7 -1.77 -2.26 -0.23
N PHE A 8 -0.56 -2.06 -0.68
CA PHE A 8 -0.17 -1.09 -1.69
C PHE A 8 0.13 -1.82 -2.98
N ALA A 9 -0.52 -1.44 -4.05
CA ALA A 9 -0.31 -2.01 -5.38
C ALA A 9 -0.35 -0.92 -6.45
N PRO A 10 0.38 -1.10 -7.55
CA PRO A 10 0.29 -0.22 -8.70
C PRO A 10 -0.99 -0.49 -9.49
N HIS A 11 -1.33 0.43 -10.42
CA HIS A 11 -2.55 0.29 -11.21
C HIS A 11 -2.38 0.52 -12.71
N PRO A 12 -1.25 0.09 -13.33
CA PRO A 12 -1.13 0.22 -14.77
C PRO A 12 -2.12 -0.69 -15.52
N PRO A 13 -2.53 -0.30 -16.75
CA PRO A 13 -3.45 -1.10 -17.57
C PRO A 13 -2.98 -2.54 -17.82
N LEU A 14 -1.67 -2.79 -17.77
CA LEU A 14 -1.10 -4.13 -18.00
C LEU A 14 -1.47 -5.15 -16.90
N LEU A 15 -1.97 -4.71 -15.77
CA LEU A 15 -2.48 -5.61 -14.72
C LEU A 15 -3.85 -6.20 -15.06
N LEU A 16 -4.60 -5.59 -15.99
CA LEU A 16 -5.87 -6.14 -16.48
C LEU A 16 -5.59 -7.29 -17.45
N ARG A 17 -6.10 -8.49 -17.17
CA ARG A 17 -5.91 -9.65 -18.06
C ARG A 17 -6.48 -9.43 -19.45
N ALA A 18 -7.52 -8.62 -19.58
CA ALA A 18 -8.08 -8.24 -20.87
C ALA A 18 -7.08 -7.47 -21.76
N ASN A 19 -6.02 -6.91 -21.19
CA ASN A 19 -4.96 -6.22 -21.90
C ASN A 19 -3.72 -7.09 -22.14
N ALA A 20 -3.74 -8.36 -21.69
CA ALA A 20 -2.67 -9.30 -21.97
C ALA A 20 -2.67 -9.65 -23.47
N GLY A 21 -1.49 -9.51 -24.10
CA GLY A 21 -1.27 -9.94 -25.48
C GLY A 21 -0.89 -11.42 -25.57
N LEU A 22 -0.23 -11.82 -26.67
CA LEU A 22 0.33 -13.16 -26.84
C LEU A 22 1.35 -13.50 -25.73
N VAL A 23 2.06 -12.50 -25.22
CA VAL A 23 2.92 -12.59 -24.03
C VAL A 23 2.32 -11.69 -22.97
N ASP A 24 2.01 -12.26 -21.81
CA ASP A 24 1.49 -11.51 -20.68
C ASP A 24 2.65 -10.84 -19.90
N VAL A 25 3.07 -9.69 -20.38
CA VAL A 25 4.15 -8.91 -19.77
C VAL A 25 3.81 -8.43 -18.35
N GLY A 26 2.52 -8.33 -18.01
CA GLY A 26 2.04 -7.95 -16.68
C GLY A 26 2.05 -9.08 -15.64
N ALA A 27 2.30 -10.33 -16.07
CA ALA A 27 2.21 -11.50 -15.18
C ALA A 27 3.17 -11.45 -13.98
N PRO A 28 4.44 -11.02 -14.10
CA PRO A 28 5.33 -10.88 -12.94
C PRO A 28 4.79 -9.87 -11.92
N LEU A 29 4.43 -8.67 -12.35
CA LEU A 29 3.89 -7.62 -11.49
C LEU A 29 2.57 -8.05 -10.82
N ARG A 30 1.70 -8.70 -11.59
CA ARG A 30 0.43 -9.25 -11.07
C ARG A 30 0.67 -10.29 -9.99
N ARG A 31 1.67 -11.15 -10.15
CA ARG A 31 2.03 -12.18 -9.16
C ARG A 31 2.44 -11.55 -7.83
N GLU A 32 3.26 -10.49 -7.86
CA GLU A 32 3.64 -9.76 -6.64
C GLU A 32 2.42 -9.14 -5.96
N CYS A 33 1.54 -8.48 -6.73
CA CYS A 33 0.31 -7.92 -6.18
C CYS A 33 -0.59 -9.00 -5.54
N LEU A 34 -0.75 -10.14 -6.20
CA LEU A 34 -1.56 -11.25 -5.68
C LEU A 34 -0.93 -11.87 -4.43
N GLY A 35 0.40 -12.01 -4.38
CA GLY A 35 1.12 -12.48 -3.19
C GLY A 35 0.86 -11.59 -1.97
N ALA A 36 1.00 -10.27 -2.14
CA ALA A 36 0.72 -9.31 -1.09
C ALA A 36 -0.76 -9.35 -0.63
N LEU A 37 -1.71 -9.42 -1.57
CA LEU A 37 -3.14 -9.49 -1.28
C LEU A 37 -3.52 -10.77 -0.54
N THR A 38 -3.04 -11.92 -0.98
CA THR A 38 -3.31 -13.21 -0.33
C THR A 38 -2.76 -13.22 1.10
N ALA A 39 -1.50 -12.82 1.28
CA ALA A 39 -0.88 -12.76 2.60
C ALA A 39 -1.59 -11.77 3.55
N ALA A 40 -2.09 -10.65 3.04
CA ALA A 40 -2.87 -9.70 3.81
C ALA A 40 -4.28 -10.24 4.15
N ALA A 41 -4.93 -10.93 3.21
CA ALA A 41 -6.25 -11.53 3.40
C ALA A 41 -6.25 -12.65 4.47
N ASP A 42 -5.14 -13.36 4.64
CA ASP A 42 -4.96 -14.37 5.70
C ASP A 42 -5.07 -13.78 7.12
N ARG A 43 -4.92 -12.46 7.26
CA ARG A 43 -5.20 -11.75 8.53
C ARG A 43 -6.70 -11.58 8.80
N GLY A 44 -7.52 -11.95 7.85
CA GLY A 44 -8.96 -11.83 7.85
C GLY A 44 -9.43 -10.46 7.36
N ALA A 45 -10.36 -10.50 6.41
CA ALA A 45 -11.01 -9.31 5.86
C ALA A 45 -12.51 -9.60 5.72
N ASP A 46 -13.30 -8.90 6.49
CA ASP A 46 -14.77 -8.97 6.41
C ASP A 46 -15.28 -7.97 5.36
N ARG A 47 -14.49 -6.90 5.10
CA ARG A 47 -14.73 -5.87 4.08
C ARG A 47 -13.41 -5.40 3.47
N VAL A 48 -13.51 -4.88 2.25
CA VAL A 48 -12.39 -4.22 1.56
C VAL A 48 -12.74 -2.74 1.32
N VAL A 49 -11.85 -1.85 1.66
CA VAL A 49 -11.89 -0.46 1.19
C VAL A 49 -10.84 -0.32 0.09
N LEU A 50 -11.29 -0.05 -1.13
CA LEU A 50 -10.43 0.19 -2.29
C LEU A 50 -10.24 1.69 -2.48
N LEU A 51 -9.02 2.16 -2.26
CA LEU A 51 -8.64 3.56 -2.36
C LEU A 51 -7.76 3.77 -3.60
N THR A 52 -8.15 4.71 -4.47
CA THR A 52 -7.40 5.04 -5.69
C THR A 52 -7.54 6.50 -6.10
N GLY A 53 -6.62 6.97 -6.93
CA GLY A 53 -6.76 8.26 -7.60
C GLY A 53 -7.87 8.25 -8.65
N ARG A 54 -8.43 9.42 -8.94
CA ARG A 54 -9.22 9.64 -10.14
C ARG A 54 -8.30 9.99 -11.29
N ASP A 55 -8.58 9.46 -12.49
CA ASP A 55 -7.78 9.71 -13.69
C ASP A 55 -7.99 11.14 -14.24
N GLU A 56 -8.93 11.88 -13.68
CA GLU A 56 -9.33 13.20 -14.14
C GLU A 56 -8.54 14.30 -13.43
N ARG A 57 -8.10 15.29 -14.21
CA ARG A 57 -7.63 16.56 -13.64
C ARG A 57 -8.80 17.31 -13.02
N SER A 58 -8.54 18.04 -11.94
CA SER A 58 -9.55 18.87 -11.29
C SER A 58 -10.21 19.80 -12.32
N GLY A 59 -11.54 19.69 -12.48
CA GLY A 59 -12.32 20.51 -13.43
C GLY A 59 -12.55 19.89 -14.81
N GLU A 60 -11.93 18.76 -15.15
CA GLU A 60 -12.25 18.05 -16.39
C GLU A 60 -13.50 17.18 -16.21
N ARG A 61 -14.36 17.16 -17.25
CA ARG A 61 -15.48 16.21 -17.30
C ARG A 61 -14.95 14.80 -17.56
N PRO A 62 -15.57 13.76 -16.95
CA PRO A 62 -15.22 12.38 -17.23
C PRO A 62 -15.23 12.10 -18.73
N ARG A 63 -14.10 11.66 -19.27
CA ARG A 63 -13.98 11.30 -20.68
C ARG A 63 -14.61 9.96 -21.02
N SER A 64 -15.00 9.20 -20.00
CA SER A 64 -15.56 7.85 -20.14
C SER A 64 -16.59 7.58 -19.04
N THR A 65 -17.62 6.82 -19.38
CA THR A 65 -18.58 6.25 -18.42
C THR A 65 -18.01 5.00 -17.70
N ALA A 66 -16.85 4.52 -18.10
CA ALA A 66 -16.19 3.39 -17.45
C ALA A 66 -15.67 3.79 -16.06
N ALA A 67 -15.63 2.83 -15.16
CA ALA A 67 -15.01 3.04 -13.85
C ALA A 67 -13.53 3.45 -14.00
N PRO A 68 -12.99 4.31 -13.11
CA PRO A 68 -11.59 4.69 -13.10
C PRO A 68 -10.65 3.48 -13.21
N LEU A 69 -9.51 3.65 -13.87
CA LEU A 69 -8.56 2.55 -14.10
C LEU A 69 -8.18 1.83 -12.81
N GLY A 70 -7.84 2.58 -11.76
CA GLY A 70 -7.50 2.00 -10.46
C GLY A 70 -8.64 1.16 -9.87
N VAL A 71 -9.90 1.56 -10.03
CA VAL A 71 -11.05 0.76 -9.59
C VAL A 71 -11.14 -0.55 -10.36
N ARG A 72 -10.91 -0.52 -11.67
CA ARG A 72 -10.94 -1.72 -12.52
C ARG A 72 -9.81 -2.68 -12.13
N VAL A 73 -8.59 -2.16 -12.01
CA VAL A 73 -7.40 -2.95 -11.61
C VAL A 73 -7.59 -3.53 -10.22
N GLY A 74 -8.00 -2.73 -9.25
CA GLY A 74 -8.19 -3.21 -7.88
C GLY A 74 -9.25 -4.31 -7.77
N ARG A 75 -10.38 -4.17 -8.48
CA ARG A 75 -11.42 -5.21 -8.51
C ARG A 75 -10.93 -6.50 -9.16
N GLU A 76 -10.16 -6.40 -10.23
CA GLU A 76 -9.58 -7.58 -10.88
C GLU A 76 -8.55 -8.27 -9.98
N LEU A 77 -7.65 -7.52 -9.34
CA LEU A 77 -6.68 -8.09 -8.40
C LEU A 77 -7.37 -8.78 -7.22
N LEU A 78 -8.41 -8.19 -6.63
CA LEU A 78 -9.18 -8.80 -5.55
C LEU A 78 -9.87 -10.08 -6.01
N SER A 79 -10.47 -10.07 -7.19
CA SER A 79 -11.11 -11.26 -7.80
C SER A 79 -10.11 -12.38 -8.04
N LEU A 80 -8.93 -12.05 -8.60
CA LEU A 80 -7.87 -13.02 -8.88
C LEU A 80 -7.24 -13.59 -7.58
N ALA A 81 -7.19 -12.80 -6.52
CA ALA A 81 -6.76 -13.25 -5.19
C ALA A 81 -7.83 -14.06 -4.43
N GLY A 82 -9.02 -14.25 -5.01
CA GLY A 82 -10.12 -14.97 -4.38
C GLY A 82 -10.77 -14.25 -3.20
N ILE A 83 -10.60 -12.93 -3.11
CA ILE A 83 -11.16 -12.10 -2.03
C ILE A 83 -12.59 -11.71 -2.40
N GLY A 84 -13.57 -12.42 -1.82
CA GLY A 84 -15.00 -12.23 -2.05
C GLY A 84 -15.69 -11.25 -1.10
N ALA A 85 -14.94 -10.59 -0.21
CA ALA A 85 -15.50 -9.63 0.73
C ALA A 85 -16.12 -8.41 0.01
N PRO A 86 -17.18 -7.76 0.58
CA PRO A 86 -17.77 -6.56 0.02
C PRO A 86 -16.74 -5.44 -0.17
N ILE A 87 -16.79 -4.75 -1.32
CA ILE A 87 -15.82 -3.72 -1.70
C ILE A 87 -16.50 -2.36 -1.68
N GLU A 88 -16.01 -1.48 -0.82
CA GLU A 88 -16.32 -0.05 -0.85
C GLU A 88 -15.21 0.72 -1.56
N VAL A 89 -15.59 1.57 -2.51
CA VAL A 89 -14.62 2.35 -3.32
C VAL A 89 -14.54 3.77 -2.80
N VAL A 90 -13.32 4.23 -2.58
CA VAL A 90 -13.00 5.63 -2.30
C VAL A 90 -12.05 6.14 -3.38
N THR A 91 -12.42 7.26 -4.00
CA THR A 91 -11.57 7.91 -5.00
C THR A 91 -11.18 9.30 -4.53
N VAL A 92 -9.92 9.65 -4.76
CA VAL A 92 -9.37 10.98 -4.45
C VAL A 92 -8.92 11.66 -5.74
N GLY A 93 -9.10 12.98 -5.84
CA GLY A 93 -8.63 13.73 -7.01
C GLY A 93 -7.11 13.62 -7.15
N ARG A 94 -6.61 13.52 -8.39
CA ARG A 94 -5.17 13.46 -8.66
C ARG A 94 -4.43 14.66 -8.08
N ALA A 95 -4.95 15.86 -8.30
CA ALA A 95 -4.39 17.11 -7.80
C ALA A 95 -4.93 17.51 -6.42
N ALA A 96 -5.40 16.55 -5.61
CA ALA A 96 -5.91 16.86 -4.27
C ALA A 96 -4.83 17.50 -3.40
N ASP A 97 -5.16 18.64 -2.82
CA ASP A 97 -4.35 19.36 -1.85
C ASP A 97 -4.46 18.76 -0.43
N GLY A 98 -3.75 19.34 0.51
CA GLY A 98 -3.75 18.87 1.90
C GLY A 98 -5.13 18.73 2.53
N PRO A 99 -6.02 19.75 2.45
CA PRO A 99 -7.40 19.69 2.92
C PRO A 99 -8.24 18.59 2.25
N ALA A 100 -8.15 18.45 0.93
CA ALA A 100 -8.87 17.42 0.19
C ALA A 100 -8.39 16.00 0.53
N VAL A 101 -7.08 15.83 0.70
CA VAL A 101 -6.48 14.56 1.17
C VAL A 101 -6.97 14.23 2.58
N GLU A 102 -7.04 15.22 3.50
CA GLU A 102 -7.57 15.00 4.85
C GLU A 102 -9.05 14.63 4.86
N THR A 103 -9.85 15.29 4.04
CA THR A 103 -11.27 14.96 3.88
C THR A 103 -11.44 13.51 3.38
N ALA A 104 -10.64 13.10 2.41
CA ALA A 104 -10.66 11.73 1.92
C ALA A 104 -10.20 10.74 3.00
N ALA A 105 -9.17 11.08 3.78
CA ALA A 105 -8.69 10.25 4.88
C ALA A 105 -9.76 10.08 5.98
N ALA A 106 -10.48 11.15 6.32
CA ALA A 106 -11.61 11.07 7.25
C ALA A 106 -12.70 10.11 6.74
N GLY A 107 -13.06 10.22 5.47
CA GLY A 107 -14.03 9.32 4.84
C GLY A 107 -13.58 7.86 4.79
N VAL A 108 -12.28 7.58 4.62
CA VAL A 108 -11.73 6.21 4.73
C VAL A 108 -11.77 5.73 6.18
N ARG A 109 -11.37 6.56 7.15
CA ARG A 109 -11.44 6.19 8.58
C ARG A 109 -12.86 5.85 9.03
N GLU A 110 -13.87 6.59 8.54
CA GLU A 110 -15.28 6.31 8.81
C GLU A 110 -15.68 4.92 8.27
N ARG A 111 -15.27 4.57 7.06
CA ARG A 111 -15.50 3.24 6.47
C ARG A 111 -14.74 2.12 7.19
N CYS A 112 -13.62 2.44 7.81
CA CYS A 112 -12.88 1.49 8.65
C CYS A 112 -13.38 1.45 10.10
N ALA A 113 -14.40 2.23 10.47
CA ALA A 113 -14.97 2.18 11.81
C ALA A 113 -15.86 0.95 12.00
N GLY A 114 -16.02 0.53 13.26
CA GLY A 114 -16.85 -0.63 13.61
C GLY A 114 -16.03 -1.85 14.01
N SER A 115 -16.68 -3.02 14.06
CA SER A 115 -16.10 -4.29 14.51
C SER A 115 -15.54 -5.15 13.38
N ASP A 116 -15.92 -4.88 12.12
CA ASP A 116 -15.46 -5.68 10.97
C ASP A 116 -13.98 -5.45 10.70
N ARG A 117 -13.27 -6.50 10.36
CA ARG A 117 -11.87 -6.41 9.92
C ARG A 117 -11.82 -5.87 8.51
N VAL A 118 -11.10 -4.79 8.31
CA VAL A 118 -11.04 -4.10 7.04
C VAL A 118 -9.66 -4.28 6.41
N LEU A 119 -9.64 -4.76 5.17
CA LEU A 119 -8.48 -4.69 4.28
C LEU A 119 -8.54 -3.37 3.49
N LEU A 120 -7.55 -2.51 3.65
CA LEU A 120 -7.40 -1.30 2.84
C LEU A 120 -6.49 -1.62 1.64
N LEU A 121 -7.05 -1.64 0.43
CA LEU A 121 -6.28 -1.75 -0.82
C LEU A 121 -6.06 -0.36 -1.40
N VAL A 122 -4.81 0.05 -1.47
CA VAL A 122 -4.37 1.37 -1.96
C VAL A 122 -3.70 1.21 -3.32
N LEU A 123 -4.20 1.92 -4.32
CA LEU A 123 -3.65 1.86 -5.67
C LEU A 123 -2.95 3.16 -6.02
N GLY A 124 -1.66 3.07 -6.35
CA GLY A 124 -0.82 4.19 -6.73
C GLY A 124 0.49 3.74 -7.35
N ASP A 125 0.95 4.45 -8.36
CA ASP A 125 2.22 4.22 -9.05
C ASP A 125 3.28 5.22 -8.56
N GLY A 126 4.55 4.87 -8.70
CA GLY A 126 5.65 5.80 -8.59
C GLY A 126 5.84 6.62 -9.86
N SER A 127 7.05 7.15 -10.06
CA SER A 127 7.35 8.02 -11.20
C SER A 127 7.46 7.25 -12.51
N ALA A 128 7.03 7.91 -13.60
CA ALA A 128 7.23 7.47 -14.99
C ALA A 128 8.30 8.32 -15.71
N ARG A 129 9.32 8.80 -14.97
CA ARG A 129 10.44 9.62 -15.51
C ARG A 129 11.80 9.16 -14.96
N ARG A 130 11.98 7.83 -14.81
CA ARG A 130 13.15 7.22 -14.16
C ARG A 130 14.39 7.16 -15.05
N ASP A 131 14.19 6.90 -16.33
CA ASP A 131 15.23 6.64 -17.32
C ASP A 131 14.79 7.06 -18.73
N THR A 132 15.64 6.78 -19.74
CA THR A 132 15.39 7.14 -21.14
C THR A 132 14.25 6.34 -21.79
N ASP A 133 13.87 5.20 -21.23
CA ASP A 133 12.81 4.33 -21.74
C ASP A 133 11.46 4.63 -21.05
N SER A 134 11.48 5.54 -20.07
CA SER A 134 10.27 6.01 -19.38
C SER A 134 9.33 6.75 -20.32
N PRO A 135 8.02 6.73 -20.07
CA PRO A 135 7.03 7.51 -20.83
C PRO A 135 7.31 9.02 -20.87
N GLY A 136 7.99 9.56 -19.85
CA GLY A 136 8.46 10.94 -19.78
C GLY A 136 9.96 11.05 -19.89
N LEU A 137 10.48 12.26 -20.23
CA LEU A 137 11.93 12.51 -20.18
C LEU A 137 12.46 12.27 -18.77
N PRO A 138 13.68 11.71 -18.63
CA PRO A 138 14.29 11.45 -17.32
C PRO A 138 14.34 12.69 -16.43
N ASP A 139 14.11 12.50 -15.14
CA ASP A 139 14.20 13.55 -14.12
C ASP A 139 14.81 12.93 -12.86
N GLU A 140 15.96 13.45 -12.40
CA GLU A 140 16.67 12.94 -11.23
C GLU A 140 15.81 12.91 -9.97
N ARG A 141 14.86 13.83 -9.85
CA ARG A 141 13.92 13.90 -8.72
C ARG A 141 12.99 12.66 -8.65
N ALA A 142 12.76 11.98 -9.78
CA ALA A 142 11.96 10.78 -9.85
C ALA A 142 12.55 9.66 -9.00
N LEU A 143 13.85 9.44 -9.08
CA LEU A 143 14.53 8.40 -8.29
C LEU A 143 14.46 8.69 -6.79
N ALA A 144 14.58 9.95 -6.38
CA ALA A 144 14.46 10.35 -4.99
C ALA A 144 13.03 10.13 -4.45
N TYR A 145 12.01 10.46 -5.23
CA TYR A 145 10.61 10.18 -4.89
C TYR A 145 10.36 8.69 -4.72
N ASP A 146 10.78 7.87 -5.68
CA ASP A 146 10.57 6.44 -5.67
C ASP A 146 11.30 5.77 -4.50
N ALA A 147 12.52 6.21 -4.19
CA ALA A 147 13.25 5.75 -3.01
C ALA A 147 12.53 6.11 -1.71
N ALA A 148 11.97 7.31 -1.60
CA ALA A 148 11.20 7.73 -0.44
C ALA A 148 9.90 6.90 -0.29
N LEU A 149 9.18 6.65 -1.39
CA LEU A 149 8.01 5.78 -1.42
C LEU A 149 8.35 4.38 -0.92
N LEU A 150 9.34 3.73 -1.54
CA LEU A 150 9.76 2.36 -1.15
C LEU A 150 10.19 2.30 0.31
N ALA A 151 10.97 3.29 0.76
CA ALA A 151 11.42 3.35 2.14
C ALA A 151 10.26 3.51 3.14
N ALA A 152 9.23 4.31 2.81
CA ALA A 152 8.04 4.44 3.64
C ALA A 152 7.26 3.13 3.72
N LEU A 153 7.07 2.43 2.58
CA LEU A 153 6.41 1.14 2.54
C LEU A 153 7.18 0.07 3.32
N ALA A 154 8.49 -0.02 3.13
CA ALA A 154 9.35 -1.02 3.76
C ALA A 154 9.46 -0.86 5.29
N ARG A 155 9.21 0.33 5.84
CA ARG A 155 9.26 0.60 7.28
C ARG A 155 7.90 0.77 7.93
N ALA A 156 6.81 0.67 7.18
CA ALA A 156 5.46 1.04 7.61
C ALA A 156 5.41 2.48 8.19
N ASP A 157 6.17 3.39 7.57
CA ASP A 157 6.26 4.79 8.00
C ASP A 157 5.07 5.58 7.45
N ALA A 158 3.93 5.44 8.12
CA ALA A 158 2.70 6.11 7.74
C ALA A 158 2.84 7.65 7.75
N PRO A 159 3.52 8.29 8.71
CA PRO A 159 3.81 9.72 8.65
C PRO A 159 4.64 10.14 7.43
N ALA A 160 5.65 9.36 7.03
CA ALA A 160 6.43 9.66 5.82
C ALA A 160 5.56 9.54 4.57
N LEU A 161 4.75 8.47 4.48
CA LEU A 161 3.81 8.27 3.37
C LEU A 161 2.77 9.41 3.28
N ALA A 162 2.28 9.91 4.41
CA ALA A 162 1.33 11.03 4.47
C ALA A 162 1.92 12.36 3.95
N ARG A 163 3.25 12.50 3.99
CA ARG A 163 3.99 13.68 3.52
C ARG A 163 4.68 13.47 2.18
N LEU A 164 4.49 12.33 1.55
CA LEU A 164 5.12 12.01 0.28
C LEU A 164 4.76 13.07 -0.76
N ASP A 165 5.78 13.67 -1.41
CA ASP A 165 5.63 14.76 -2.37
C ASP A 165 4.74 15.92 -1.88
N ALA A 166 5.01 16.43 -0.68
CA ALA A 166 4.27 17.55 -0.10
C ALA A 166 4.37 18.85 -0.97
N ASP A 167 5.39 18.94 -1.81
CA ASP A 167 5.64 20.08 -2.70
C ASP A 167 4.80 20.03 -4.00
N GLY A 168 4.04 18.95 -4.24
CA GLY A 168 3.10 18.84 -5.35
C GLY A 168 3.74 18.68 -6.73
N ARG A 169 4.83 17.93 -6.83
CA ARG A 169 5.57 17.70 -8.09
C ARG A 169 5.08 16.50 -8.89
N ASP A 170 4.00 15.87 -8.45
CA ASP A 170 3.46 14.64 -9.05
C ASP A 170 3.11 14.78 -10.53
N GLU A 171 2.65 15.95 -10.99
CA GLU A 171 2.42 16.20 -12.41
C GLU A 171 3.74 16.26 -13.20
N GLU A 172 4.78 16.91 -12.67
CA GLU A 172 6.09 17.02 -13.31
C GLU A 172 6.77 15.65 -13.41
N LEU A 173 6.66 14.83 -12.39
CA LEU A 173 7.28 13.51 -12.31
C LEU A 173 6.40 12.38 -12.88
N LEU A 174 5.24 12.70 -13.44
CA LEU A 174 4.26 11.77 -13.96
C LEU A 174 3.87 10.68 -12.96
N ILE A 175 3.70 11.06 -11.69
CA ILE A 175 3.29 10.17 -10.62
C ILE A 175 1.77 10.00 -10.65
N ALA A 176 1.29 8.76 -10.66
CA ALA A 176 -0.13 8.46 -10.61
C ALA A 176 -0.49 7.80 -9.27
N GLY A 177 -1.19 8.53 -8.41
CA GLY A 177 -1.66 7.97 -7.14
C GLY A 177 -1.08 8.61 -5.88
N ARG A 178 -0.26 9.66 -5.99
CA ARG A 178 0.27 10.41 -4.83
C ARG A 178 -0.80 10.66 -3.76
N ALA A 179 -1.94 11.22 -4.16
CA ALA A 179 -3.00 11.57 -3.23
C ALA A 179 -3.57 10.34 -2.51
N ALA A 180 -3.72 9.20 -3.19
CA ALA A 180 -4.18 7.95 -2.57
C ALA A 180 -3.16 7.42 -1.54
N LEU A 181 -1.87 7.49 -1.86
CA LEU A 181 -0.79 7.12 -0.94
C LEU A 181 -0.77 8.03 0.30
N GLN A 182 -0.91 9.35 0.12
CA GLN A 182 -0.99 10.31 1.23
C GLN A 182 -2.23 10.07 2.10
N VAL A 183 -3.39 9.78 1.49
CA VAL A 183 -4.61 9.41 2.23
C VAL A 183 -4.36 8.18 3.08
N ALA A 184 -3.77 7.12 2.53
CA ALA A 184 -3.45 5.91 3.27
C ALA A 184 -2.51 6.20 4.46
N GLY A 185 -1.47 6.99 4.24
CA GLY A 185 -0.56 7.44 5.30
C GLY A 185 -1.31 8.16 6.43
N ARG A 186 -2.22 9.09 6.10
CA ARG A 186 -3.03 9.81 7.11
C ARG A 186 -4.04 8.91 7.82
N VAL A 187 -4.62 7.94 7.11
CA VAL A 187 -5.54 6.96 7.72
C VAL A 187 -4.82 6.17 8.79
N VAL A 188 -3.64 5.64 8.47
CA VAL A 188 -2.86 4.80 9.40
C VAL A 188 -2.24 5.64 10.52
N ALA A 189 -1.65 6.80 10.21
CA ALA A 189 -1.06 7.69 11.22
C ALA A 189 -2.10 8.28 12.19
N GLY A 190 -3.34 8.46 11.75
CA GLY A 190 -4.45 8.93 12.58
C GLY A 190 -5.29 7.81 13.19
N ALA A 191 -4.83 6.58 13.11
CA ALA A 191 -5.47 5.43 13.77
C ALA A 191 -5.34 5.51 15.29
N ALA A 192 -6.09 4.65 16.00
CA ALA A 192 -5.97 4.56 17.44
C ALA A 192 -4.51 4.24 17.84
N PRO A 193 -4.03 4.77 18.99
CA PRO A 193 -2.63 4.62 19.40
C PRO A 193 -2.16 3.18 19.58
N ASP A 194 -3.09 2.26 19.75
CA ASP A 194 -2.87 0.83 19.86
C ASP A 194 -2.76 0.10 18.52
N LEU A 195 -3.04 0.77 17.40
CA LEU A 195 -2.88 0.16 16.09
C LEU A 195 -1.44 0.38 15.59
N VAL A 196 -0.66 -0.69 15.61
CA VAL A 196 0.74 -0.67 15.17
C VAL A 196 0.85 -1.31 13.78
N PRO A 197 1.12 -0.51 12.72
CA PRO A 197 1.40 -1.07 11.41
C PRO A 197 2.77 -1.75 11.42
N THR A 198 2.81 -3.00 10.95
CA THR A 198 4.06 -3.78 10.85
C THR A 198 4.32 -4.07 9.37
N PRO A 199 5.49 -3.71 8.82
CA PRO A 199 5.81 -4.00 7.43
C PRO A 199 5.99 -5.51 7.23
N CYS A 200 5.38 -6.04 6.19
CA CYS A 200 5.45 -7.47 5.86
C CYS A 200 6.04 -7.73 4.47
N GLY A 201 6.47 -6.69 3.78
CA GLY A 201 7.16 -6.72 2.51
C GLY A 201 6.92 -5.46 1.70
N ALA A 202 7.95 -5.03 0.98
CA ALA A 202 7.86 -3.98 -0.02
C ALA A 202 8.95 -4.14 -1.07
N ALA A 203 8.61 -3.97 -2.35
CA ALA A 203 9.59 -3.96 -3.44
C ALA A 203 9.10 -3.14 -4.63
N PHE A 204 10.04 -2.71 -5.47
CA PHE A 204 9.72 -2.31 -6.83
C PHE A 204 9.82 -3.50 -7.78
N VAL A 205 8.89 -3.56 -8.72
CA VAL A 205 8.98 -4.45 -9.87
C VAL A 205 9.53 -3.64 -11.04
N ASP A 206 10.79 -3.90 -11.37
CA ASP A 206 11.47 -3.30 -12.50
C ASP A 206 11.07 -3.94 -13.85
N GLY A 207 11.38 -3.26 -14.95
CA GLY A 207 11.19 -3.76 -16.31
C GLY A 207 10.18 -2.98 -17.14
N PHE A 208 9.66 -1.86 -16.61
CA PHE A 208 8.67 -1.04 -17.29
C PHE A 208 9.05 0.45 -17.33
N SER A 209 10.22 0.81 -16.82
CA SER A 209 10.68 2.20 -16.72
C SER A 209 9.73 3.14 -15.97
N VAL A 210 8.81 2.52 -15.19
CA VAL A 210 7.90 3.16 -14.23
C VAL A 210 8.08 2.47 -12.89
N ALA A 211 8.10 3.23 -11.81
CA ALA A 211 8.21 2.65 -10.47
C ALA A 211 6.89 2.01 -10.04
N TYR A 212 6.82 0.71 -10.12
CA TYR A 212 5.69 -0.06 -9.60
C TYR A 212 6.05 -0.65 -8.23
N ALA A 213 5.59 0.02 -7.18
CA ALA A 213 5.79 -0.43 -5.81
C ALA A 213 4.65 -1.36 -5.38
N VAL A 214 5.03 -2.51 -4.82
CA VAL A 214 4.11 -3.44 -4.16
C VAL A 214 4.56 -3.60 -2.72
N GLY A 215 3.62 -3.57 -1.78
CA GLY A 215 3.93 -3.79 -0.37
C GLY A 215 2.68 -4.00 0.45
N TRP A 216 2.83 -4.49 1.68
CA TRP A 216 1.71 -4.56 2.59
C TRP A 216 2.14 -4.47 4.06
N TRP A 217 1.22 -3.98 4.88
CA TRP A 217 1.37 -3.84 6.32
C TRP A 217 0.30 -4.66 7.03
N SER A 218 0.70 -5.41 8.03
CA SER A 218 -0.23 -5.97 9.00
C SER A 218 -0.57 -4.89 10.03
N CYS A 219 -1.85 -4.75 10.34
CA CYS A 219 -2.36 -3.79 11.30
C CYS A 219 -3.01 -4.57 12.45
N VAL A 220 -2.26 -4.80 13.51
CA VAL A 220 -2.76 -5.49 14.70
C VAL A 220 -2.81 -4.52 15.88
N PRO A 221 -3.78 -4.64 16.79
CA PRO A 221 -3.73 -3.91 18.04
C PRO A 221 -2.42 -4.20 18.75
N GLY A 222 -1.67 -3.16 19.12
CA GLY A 222 -0.48 -3.32 19.92
C GLY A 222 -0.88 -3.96 21.26
N SER A 223 -0.36 -5.14 21.56
CA SER A 223 -0.38 -5.60 22.94
C SER A 223 0.51 -4.63 23.69
N HIS A 224 -0.07 -3.76 24.53
CA HIS A 224 0.70 -3.04 25.52
C HIS A 224 1.43 -4.10 26.35
N ALA A 225 2.70 -4.31 26.09
CA ALA A 225 3.58 -4.97 27.04
C ALA A 225 3.52 -4.09 28.29
N VAL A 226 2.70 -4.51 29.25
CA VAL A 226 2.76 -3.96 30.60
C VAL A 226 4.18 -4.19 31.05
N ALA A 227 5.00 -3.15 31.06
CA ALA A 227 6.31 -3.17 31.67
C ALA A 227 6.07 -3.54 33.14
N GLN A 228 6.30 -4.79 33.47
CA GLN A 228 6.31 -5.19 34.86
C GLN A 228 7.43 -4.41 35.54
N PRO A 229 7.16 -3.65 36.61
CA PRO A 229 8.21 -3.02 37.40
C PRO A 229 9.11 -4.12 37.93
N GLY A 230 10.42 -3.98 37.68
CA GLY A 230 11.44 -4.97 38.02
C GLY A 230 11.36 -5.43 39.47
N ARG A 231 11.34 -6.72 39.66
CA ARG A 231 11.77 -7.33 40.93
C ARG A 231 13.29 -7.26 41.00
N PRO A 232 13.88 -6.75 42.10
CA PRO A 232 15.32 -6.85 42.28
C PRO A 232 15.68 -8.27 42.78
N GLY A 233 16.63 -8.87 42.14
CA GLY A 233 17.63 -9.80 42.62
C GLY A 233 17.20 -11.16 43.13
N ALA A 234 17.56 -12.21 42.39
CA ALA A 234 18.10 -13.45 42.95
C ALA A 234 19.00 -14.11 41.88
N ASP A 235 20.13 -14.56 42.34
CA ASP A 235 21.31 -15.01 41.65
C ASP A 235 21.14 -16.24 40.73
N VAL A 236 21.86 -16.22 39.63
CA VAL A 236 22.67 -17.24 38.95
C VAL A 236 22.35 -18.71 39.18
N GLU A 237 21.97 -19.42 38.14
CA GLU A 237 22.68 -20.64 37.70
C GLU A 237 22.34 -20.96 36.23
N ALA A 238 23.40 -21.20 35.47
CA ALA A 238 23.34 -21.55 34.08
C ALA A 238 23.06 -23.04 33.89
N VAL A 239 22.04 -23.41 33.10
CA VAL A 239 22.01 -24.66 32.34
C VAL A 239 21.32 -24.44 31.01
N GLY A 240 22.00 -24.88 29.94
CA GLY A 240 21.68 -24.63 28.59
C GLY A 240 20.44 -25.34 28.04
N GLY A 241 19.98 -24.86 26.91
CA GLY A 241 19.21 -25.68 25.98
C GLY A 241 17.98 -24.98 25.36
N ALA A 242 18.03 -24.85 24.05
CA ALA A 242 16.95 -24.77 23.08
C ALA A 242 16.25 -23.42 22.89
N SER A 243 16.76 -22.70 21.92
CA SER A 243 16.11 -21.69 21.14
C SER A 243 14.70 -22.12 20.69
N ARG A 244 13.68 -21.38 21.11
CA ARG A 244 12.40 -21.36 20.42
C ARG A 244 12.32 -20.03 19.69
N GLU A 245 12.58 -20.11 18.40
CA GLU A 245 12.39 -19.04 17.43
C GLU A 245 10.93 -18.58 17.44
N GLY A 246 10.74 -17.27 17.66
CA GLY A 246 9.48 -16.59 17.43
C GLY A 246 9.14 -16.68 15.94
N ARG A 247 7.95 -17.16 15.61
CA ARG A 247 7.43 -17.16 14.25
C ARG A 247 7.13 -15.71 13.85
N GLY A 248 8.10 -15.10 13.16
CA GLY A 248 7.88 -13.93 12.35
C GLY A 248 6.91 -14.22 11.20
N CYS A 249 6.43 -13.19 10.51
CA CYS A 249 5.62 -13.31 9.30
C CYS A 249 6.37 -14.16 8.24
N GLY A 250 6.35 -15.46 8.38
CA GLY A 250 7.08 -16.39 7.54
C GLY A 250 6.19 -16.90 6.42
N GLY A 251 6.59 -16.63 5.18
CA GLY A 251 5.97 -17.19 3.98
C GLY A 251 6.01 -16.30 2.76
N GLY A 252 7.12 -15.56 2.54
CA GLY A 252 7.41 -15.01 1.22
C GLY A 252 8.29 -15.96 0.45
N PRO A 253 8.19 -16.04 -0.89
CA PRO A 253 9.12 -16.82 -1.68
C PRO A 253 10.55 -16.29 -1.49
N GLU A 254 11.50 -17.21 -1.39
CA GLU A 254 12.93 -16.91 -1.26
C GLU A 254 13.37 -15.96 -2.39
N GLY A 255 13.86 -14.78 -2.05
CA GLY A 255 14.35 -13.82 -3.03
C GLY A 255 14.22 -12.35 -2.72
N TRP A 256 13.68 -11.97 -1.55
CA TRP A 256 13.59 -10.57 -1.14
C TRP A 256 14.90 -10.13 -0.47
N VAL A 257 15.81 -9.56 -1.26
CA VAL A 257 17.00 -8.85 -0.76
C VAL A 257 16.79 -7.36 -1.06
N PRO A 258 17.13 -6.45 -0.11
CA PRO A 258 16.91 -5.02 -0.22
C PRO A 258 17.68 -4.37 -1.36
#